data_86751b7000e0c60d422c1dfc11499c37
#
_entry.id   86751b7000e0c60d422c1dfc11499c37
#
_cell.length_a   1.000
_cell.length_b   1.000
_cell.length_c   1.000
_cell.angle_alpha   90.00
_cell.angle_beta   90.00
_cell.angle_gamma   90.00
#
_symmetry.space_group_name_H-M   'P 1'
#
loop_
_entity.id
_entity.type
_entity.pdbx_description
1 polymer ?
#
loop_
_entity_poly.entity_id
_entity_poly.type
_entity_poly.pdbx_seq_one_letter_code
_entity_poly.pdbx_strand_id
1 'polypeptide(L)'
;AVSKETYLRWFAQMQEMGANTVRVYITLHDDFYNAFYEYNTAREEANEEPLWLIHGVWVNDYIQNSHRDAYDKDFLETFVRDGRTLVDVLHGNKKISLGRGTGSGFYNKDVSRWVIGYILGVEWEDVTVTYTNHKYPDLPPYQGTYLSATEDASAFESMLAQVGDRIVSYESRRYKTQRLVAFSNWPTTDPFLYPEDITTFFMKCAQVDVEHIRTEDAFLAGQFASYHV
;
A
#
# COMPACT_ATOMS: atom_id res chain seq x y z
N ALA A 1 7.69 14.04 16.97
CA ALA A 1 7.39 14.03 15.53
C ALA A 1 8.51 14.80 14.81
N VAL A 2 8.77 14.44 13.56
CA VAL A 2 9.71 15.17 12.68
C VAL A 2 8.99 16.44 12.23
N SER A 3 9.68 17.59 12.31
CA SER A 3 9.08 18.87 11.91
C SER A 3 9.06 19.05 10.40
N LYS A 4 8.19 19.95 9.93
CA LYS A 4 8.09 20.34 8.52
C LYS A 4 9.45 20.81 7.96
N GLU A 5 10.19 21.63 8.71
CA GLU A 5 11.50 22.16 8.29
C GLU A 5 12.54 21.05 8.13
N THR A 6 12.46 20.00 8.95
CA THR A 6 13.34 18.84 8.84
C THR A 6 13.02 18.05 7.56
N TYR A 7 11.74 17.85 7.24
CA TYR A 7 11.36 17.20 5.98
C TYR A 7 11.80 18.02 4.76
N LEU A 8 11.61 19.34 4.75
CA LEU A 8 12.06 20.19 3.65
C LEU A 8 13.55 20.03 3.39
N ARG A 9 14.37 20.03 4.46
CA ARG A 9 15.81 19.79 4.35
C ARG A 9 16.13 18.41 3.79
N TRP A 10 15.43 17.37 4.25
CA TRP A 10 15.65 16.00 3.78
C TRP A 10 15.27 15.84 2.30
N PHE A 11 14.18 16.43 1.86
CA PHE A 11 13.78 16.37 0.44
C PHE A 11 14.82 17.01 -0.46
N ALA A 12 15.36 18.15 -0.06
CA ALA A 12 16.46 18.79 -0.78
C ALA A 12 17.70 17.90 -0.86
N GLN A 13 18.10 17.31 0.27
CA GLN A 13 19.24 16.39 0.32
C GLN A 13 19.04 15.12 -0.52
N MET A 14 17.83 14.57 -0.52
CA MET A 14 17.49 13.40 -1.36
C MET A 14 17.63 13.72 -2.85
N GLN A 15 17.12 14.86 -3.31
CA GLN A 15 17.29 15.27 -4.71
C GLN A 15 18.73 15.64 -5.07
N GLU A 16 19.48 16.23 -4.15
CA GLU A 16 20.91 16.48 -4.32
C GLU A 16 21.71 15.18 -4.53
N MET A 17 21.30 14.09 -3.87
CA MET A 17 21.85 12.74 -4.11
C MET A 17 21.38 12.10 -5.43
N GLY A 18 20.48 12.73 -6.16
CA GLY A 18 19.91 12.19 -7.40
C GLY A 18 18.62 11.37 -7.22
N ALA A 19 18.05 11.29 -6.01
CA ALA A 19 16.77 10.64 -5.81
C ALA A 19 15.64 11.51 -6.40
N ASN A 20 14.74 10.88 -7.14
CA ASN A 20 13.56 11.53 -7.71
C ASN A 20 12.25 11.06 -7.09
N THR A 21 12.29 9.99 -6.30
CA THR A 21 11.10 9.36 -5.72
C THR A 21 11.38 8.95 -4.27
N VAL A 22 10.41 9.21 -3.41
CA VAL A 22 10.41 8.79 -2.00
C VAL A 22 9.38 7.69 -1.80
N ARG A 23 9.73 6.65 -1.06
CA ARG A 23 8.78 5.64 -0.58
C ARG A 23 8.48 5.89 0.89
N VAL A 24 7.19 5.85 1.25
CA VAL A 24 6.69 5.95 2.61
C VAL A 24 5.83 4.72 2.90
N TYR A 25 6.05 4.07 4.04
CA TYR A 25 5.38 2.80 4.40
C TYR A 25 4.02 2.98 5.06
N ILE A 26 3.87 4.07 5.83
CA ILE A 26 2.70 4.33 6.68
C ILE A 26 2.26 5.77 6.52
N THR A 27 1.01 6.07 6.87
CA THR A 27 0.56 7.46 6.99
C THR A 27 1.35 8.18 8.08
N LEU A 28 2.05 9.23 7.70
CA LEU A 28 2.85 10.07 8.59
C LEU A 28 2.01 11.21 9.18
N HIS A 29 2.61 11.96 10.12
CA HIS A 29 2.05 13.21 10.61
C HIS A 29 1.89 14.22 9.46
N ASP A 30 0.93 15.14 9.57
CA ASP A 30 0.61 16.12 8.52
C ASP A 30 1.80 17.03 8.12
N ASP A 31 2.78 17.21 9.00
CA ASP A 31 4.02 17.95 8.68
C ASP A 31 4.77 17.39 7.46
N PHE A 32 4.73 16.06 7.24
CA PHE A 32 5.31 15.44 6.05
C PHE A 32 4.62 15.94 4.78
N TYR A 33 3.28 15.89 4.74
CA TYR A 33 2.51 16.27 3.54
C TYR A 33 2.52 17.77 3.31
N ASN A 34 2.53 18.56 4.38
CA ASN A 34 2.70 20.02 4.31
C ASN A 34 4.07 20.38 3.72
N ALA A 35 5.13 19.71 4.18
CA ALA A 35 6.48 19.90 3.64
C ALA A 35 6.56 19.44 2.17
N PHE A 36 5.98 18.30 1.84
CA PHE A 36 6.00 17.75 0.49
C PHE A 36 5.28 18.65 -0.51
N TYR A 37 4.14 19.19 -0.11
CA TYR A 37 3.39 20.17 -0.90
C TYR A 37 4.20 21.45 -1.12
N GLU A 38 4.75 22.03 -0.07
CA GLU A 38 5.56 23.26 -0.14
C GLU A 38 6.81 23.08 -1.01
N TYR A 39 7.53 21.97 -0.79
CA TYR A 39 8.74 21.64 -1.55
C TYR A 39 8.47 21.50 -3.04
N ASN A 40 7.50 20.69 -3.41
CA ASN A 40 7.18 20.44 -4.80
C ASN A 40 6.55 21.65 -5.51
N THR A 41 5.72 22.42 -4.82
CA THR A 41 5.17 23.67 -5.38
C THR A 41 6.30 24.65 -5.71
N ALA A 42 7.27 24.83 -4.83
CA ALA A 42 8.43 25.70 -5.08
C ALA A 42 9.27 25.22 -6.27
N ARG A 43 9.44 23.89 -6.42
CA ARG A 43 10.17 23.34 -7.57
C ARG A 43 9.42 23.57 -8.90
N GLU A 44 8.11 23.32 -8.93
CA GLU A 44 7.28 23.59 -10.12
C GLU A 44 7.30 25.09 -10.51
N GLU A 45 7.23 26.00 -9.54
CA GLU A 45 7.36 27.45 -9.77
C GLU A 45 8.73 27.84 -10.34
N ALA A 46 9.77 27.10 -9.96
CA ALA A 46 11.13 27.26 -10.52
C ALA A 46 11.34 26.52 -11.85
N ASN A 47 10.31 25.86 -12.38
CA ASN A 47 10.38 24.97 -13.56
C ASN A 47 11.39 23.83 -13.39
N GLU A 48 11.45 23.26 -12.19
CA GLU A 48 12.28 22.13 -11.82
C GLU A 48 11.42 20.88 -11.56
N GLU A 49 12.03 19.67 -11.72
CA GLU A 49 11.32 18.40 -11.51
C GLU A 49 10.92 18.24 -10.03
N PRO A 50 9.67 17.84 -9.77
CA PRO A 50 9.21 17.55 -8.42
C PRO A 50 9.84 16.26 -7.86
N LEU A 51 9.69 16.06 -6.57
CA LEU A 51 9.96 14.79 -5.91
C LEU A 51 8.67 13.96 -5.93
N TRP A 52 8.75 12.73 -6.44
CA TRP A 52 7.61 11.83 -6.55
C TRP A 52 7.43 11.00 -5.27
N LEU A 53 6.22 10.47 -5.08
CA LEU A 53 5.88 9.69 -3.89
C LEU A 53 5.25 8.35 -4.28
N ILE A 54 5.75 7.27 -3.67
CA ILE A 54 5.09 5.97 -3.59
C ILE A 54 4.70 5.76 -2.14
N HIS A 55 3.42 5.51 -1.87
CA HIS A 55 2.91 5.45 -0.50
C HIS A 55 2.33 4.10 -0.13
N GLY A 56 2.78 3.56 0.99
CA GLY A 56 2.32 2.29 1.54
C GLY A 56 1.06 2.41 2.37
N VAL A 57 0.27 1.33 2.36
CA VAL A 57 -0.76 1.05 3.35
C VAL A 57 -0.30 -0.17 4.13
N TRP A 58 0.39 0.07 5.21
CA TRP A 58 0.94 -0.96 6.08
C TRP A 58 -0.11 -1.39 7.11
N VAL A 59 -0.45 -2.68 7.10
CA VAL A 59 -1.30 -3.28 8.12
C VAL A 59 -0.48 -4.23 8.97
N ASN A 60 -0.83 -4.38 10.22
CA ASN A 60 -0.17 -5.31 11.11
C ASN A 60 -1.02 -6.59 11.23
N ASP A 61 -0.76 -7.54 10.34
CA ASP A 61 -1.47 -8.82 10.30
C ASP A 61 -1.17 -9.72 11.52
N TYR A 62 -0.06 -9.49 12.20
CA TYR A 62 0.31 -10.21 13.42
C TYR A 62 -0.42 -9.68 14.66
N ILE A 63 -0.44 -8.37 14.85
CA ILE A 63 -1.03 -7.75 16.05
C ILE A 63 -2.54 -7.55 15.90
N GLN A 64 -2.99 -7.15 14.70
CA GLN A 64 -4.38 -6.77 14.45
C GLN A 64 -5.25 -7.97 14.06
N ASN A 65 -4.66 -9.08 13.67
CA ASN A 65 -5.35 -10.30 13.27
C ASN A 65 -4.97 -11.46 14.21
N SER A 66 -5.55 -11.49 15.39
CA SER A 66 -5.30 -12.54 16.37
C SER A 66 -5.73 -13.95 15.90
N HIS A 67 -6.64 -14.02 14.92
CA HIS A 67 -7.12 -15.28 14.35
C HIS A 67 -6.31 -15.75 13.14
N ARG A 68 -5.35 -14.98 12.67
CA ARG A 68 -4.56 -15.28 11.46
C ARG A 68 -5.41 -15.52 10.21
N ASP A 69 -6.58 -14.93 10.16
CA ASP A 69 -7.57 -15.07 9.10
C ASP A 69 -7.67 -13.76 8.31
N ALA A 70 -7.25 -13.78 7.05
CA ALA A 70 -7.31 -12.59 6.20
C ALA A 70 -8.75 -12.14 5.88
N TYR A 71 -9.74 -12.98 6.11
CA TYR A 71 -11.16 -12.65 6.02
C TYR A 71 -11.80 -12.34 7.39
N ASP A 72 -11.01 -12.25 8.46
CA ASP A 72 -11.49 -11.66 9.71
C ASP A 72 -12.05 -10.27 9.40
N LYS A 73 -13.30 -10.04 9.79
CA LYS A 73 -14.01 -8.82 9.41
C LYS A 73 -13.30 -7.55 9.91
N ASP A 74 -12.79 -7.58 11.11
CA ASP A 74 -12.13 -6.42 11.69
C ASP A 74 -10.80 -6.13 10.98
N PHE A 75 -10.06 -7.16 10.63
CA PHE A 75 -8.82 -7.05 9.85
C PHE A 75 -9.09 -6.53 8.44
N LEU A 76 -9.98 -7.18 7.68
CA LEU A 76 -10.28 -6.83 6.30
C LEU A 76 -10.83 -5.40 6.18
N GLU A 77 -11.82 -5.05 7.01
CA GLU A 77 -12.41 -3.71 6.98
C GLU A 77 -11.42 -2.63 7.46
N THR A 78 -10.55 -2.95 8.40
CA THR A 78 -9.46 -2.04 8.81
C THR A 78 -8.50 -1.80 7.65
N PHE A 79 -8.08 -2.83 6.93
CA PHE A 79 -7.18 -2.68 5.79
C PHE A 79 -7.79 -1.76 4.71
N VAL A 80 -9.04 -2.01 4.33
CA VAL A 80 -9.74 -1.17 3.36
C VAL A 80 -9.92 0.26 3.86
N ARG A 81 -10.32 0.43 5.13
CA ARG A 81 -10.50 1.74 5.75
C ARG A 81 -9.21 2.54 5.77
N ASP A 82 -8.09 1.91 6.11
CA ASP A 82 -6.79 2.57 6.17
C ASP A 82 -6.32 2.98 4.78
N GLY A 83 -6.58 2.15 3.75
CA GLY A 83 -6.33 2.52 2.37
C GLY A 83 -7.17 3.71 1.90
N ARG A 84 -8.47 3.72 2.20
CA ARG A 84 -9.35 4.87 1.90
C ARG A 84 -8.95 6.13 2.65
N THR A 85 -8.53 5.96 3.90
CA THR A 85 -8.01 7.07 4.72
C THR A 85 -6.77 7.67 4.09
N LEU A 86 -5.84 6.84 3.63
CA LEU A 86 -4.65 7.31 2.91
C LEU A 86 -5.03 8.07 1.63
N VAL A 87 -5.98 7.57 0.84
CA VAL A 87 -6.48 8.28 -0.34
C VAL A 87 -6.95 9.68 0.05
N ASP A 88 -7.77 9.82 1.08
CA ASP A 88 -8.25 11.13 1.56
C ASP A 88 -7.10 12.02 2.05
N VAL A 89 -6.11 11.47 2.74
CA VAL A 89 -4.90 12.18 3.20
C VAL A 89 -4.14 12.77 2.02
N LEU A 90 -3.89 11.98 0.98
CA LEU A 90 -3.13 12.42 -0.19
C LEU A 90 -3.86 13.46 -1.03
N HIS A 91 -5.19 13.43 -1.03
CA HIS A 91 -6.04 14.45 -1.65
C HIS A 91 -6.31 15.67 -0.75
N GLY A 92 -5.66 15.75 0.41
CA GLY A 92 -5.80 16.89 1.32
C GLY A 92 -7.19 17.04 1.93
N ASN A 93 -7.87 15.93 2.22
CA ASN A 93 -9.26 15.92 2.65
C ASN A 93 -9.48 15.00 3.87
N LYS A 94 -8.61 15.11 4.89
CA LYS A 94 -8.72 14.29 6.09
C LYS A 94 -8.27 15.02 7.34
N LYS A 95 -9.01 14.80 8.42
CA LYS A 95 -8.57 15.08 9.78
C LYS A 95 -8.52 13.78 10.57
N ILE A 96 -7.39 13.49 11.19
CA ILE A 96 -7.19 12.32 12.02
C ILE A 96 -6.83 12.78 13.42
N SER A 97 -7.64 12.39 14.41
CA SER A 97 -7.41 12.67 15.81
C SER A 97 -7.23 11.34 16.55
N LEU A 98 -6.04 10.78 16.45
CA LEU A 98 -5.65 9.56 17.17
C LEU A 98 -4.74 9.97 18.33
N GLY A 99 -5.10 9.60 19.54
CA GLY A 99 -4.30 9.92 20.72
C GLY A 99 -2.95 9.21 20.81
N ARG A 100 -2.71 8.19 19.97
CA ARG A 100 -1.48 7.40 19.92
C ARG A 100 -1.27 6.82 18.53
N GLY A 101 -0.04 6.87 18.04
CA GLY A 101 0.38 6.23 16.81
C GLY A 101 0.71 7.21 15.69
N THR A 102 0.99 6.66 14.53
CA THR A 102 1.27 7.34 13.29
C THR A 102 -0.01 7.92 12.68
N GLY A 103 0.11 8.98 11.90
CA GLY A 103 -0.99 9.50 11.13
C GLY A 103 -2.01 10.32 11.93
N SER A 104 -1.55 11.22 12.79
CA SER A 104 -2.39 12.28 13.38
C SER A 104 -2.12 13.60 12.69
N GLY A 105 -3.16 14.39 12.47
CA GLY A 105 -3.01 15.74 11.94
C GLY A 105 -4.22 16.22 11.15
N PHE A 106 -4.05 17.40 10.55
CA PHE A 106 -5.00 18.00 9.63
C PHE A 106 -4.44 18.05 8.22
N TYR A 107 -4.80 17.06 7.44
CA TYR A 107 -4.32 16.87 6.06
C TYR A 107 -5.19 17.68 5.12
N ASN A 108 -4.74 18.88 4.76
CA ASN A 108 -5.45 19.85 3.91
C ASN A 108 -4.66 20.28 2.68
N LYS A 109 -3.56 19.60 2.37
CA LYS A 109 -2.75 19.82 1.18
C LYS A 109 -2.93 18.66 0.21
N ASP A 110 -3.41 18.94 -0.98
CA ASP A 110 -3.53 17.96 -2.05
C ASP A 110 -2.15 17.72 -2.67
N VAL A 111 -1.56 16.56 -2.35
CA VAL A 111 -0.27 16.12 -2.89
C VAL A 111 -0.45 15.02 -3.94
N SER A 112 -1.68 14.67 -4.25
CA SER A 112 -2.03 13.50 -5.07
C SER A 112 -1.41 13.52 -6.47
N ARG A 113 -1.21 14.70 -7.05
CA ARG A 113 -0.60 14.85 -8.38
C ARG A 113 0.85 14.38 -8.46
N TRP A 114 1.55 14.27 -7.32
CA TRP A 114 2.92 13.76 -7.24
C TRP A 114 2.99 12.33 -6.72
N VAL A 115 1.86 11.66 -6.53
CA VAL A 115 1.80 10.28 -6.07
C VAL A 115 1.72 9.34 -7.26
N ILE A 116 2.76 8.50 -7.42
CA ILE A 116 2.85 7.52 -8.51
C ILE A 116 1.93 6.33 -8.24
N GLY A 117 1.95 5.82 -7.02
CA GLY A 117 1.22 4.60 -6.69
C GLY A 117 1.15 4.28 -5.21
N TYR A 118 0.36 3.25 -4.94
CA TYR A 118 0.18 2.66 -3.61
C TYR A 118 0.87 1.29 -3.53
N ILE A 119 1.47 1.00 -2.38
CA ILE A 119 1.89 -0.36 -2.03
C ILE A 119 1.01 -0.84 -0.89
N LEU A 120 0.19 -1.85 -1.14
CA LEU A 120 -0.77 -2.39 -0.20
C LEU A 120 -0.18 -3.62 0.49
N GLY A 121 -0.23 -3.62 1.82
CA GLY A 121 0.21 -4.75 2.63
C GLY A 121 1.57 -4.58 3.26
N VAL A 122 2.09 -5.70 3.72
CA VAL A 122 3.25 -5.81 4.59
C VAL A 122 4.15 -6.95 4.14
N GLU A 123 5.19 -7.23 4.89
CA GLU A 123 5.89 -8.52 4.91
C GLU A 123 4.98 -9.53 5.60
N TRP A 124 4.19 -10.24 4.81
CA TRP A 124 3.10 -11.10 5.32
C TRP A 124 3.64 -12.23 6.19
N GLU A 125 2.97 -12.47 7.31
CA GLU A 125 3.20 -13.68 8.11
C GLU A 125 2.73 -14.91 7.32
N ASP A 126 3.62 -15.86 7.12
CA ASP A 126 3.33 -17.11 6.41
C ASP A 126 2.17 -17.88 7.04
N VAL A 127 2.07 -17.83 8.37
CA VAL A 127 0.97 -18.45 9.14
C VAL A 127 -0.39 -17.85 8.75
N THR A 128 -0.48 -16.52 8.55
CA THR A 128 -1.73 -15.86 8.14
C THR A 128 -2.14 -16.30 6.73
N VAL A 129 -1.17 -16.39 5.82
CA VAL A 129 -1.42 -16.85 4.45
C VAL A 129 -1.88 -18.30 4.45
N THR A 130 -1.11 -19.19 5.10
CA THR A 130 -1.39 -20.63 5.16
C THR A 130 -2.74 -20.91 5.82
N TYR A 131 -3.00 -20.31 6.97
CA TYR A 131 -4.25 -20.53 7.70
C TYR A 131 -5.45 -20.06 6.88
N THR A 132 -5.38 -18.89 6.24
CA THR A 132 -6.44 -18.39 5.40
C THR A 132 -6.73 -19.33 4.24
N ASN A 133 -5.69 -19.80 3.55
CA ASN A 133 -5.85 -20.70 2.41
C ASN A 133 -6.45 -22.06 2.83
N HIS A 134 -6.04 -22.59 3.97
CA HIS A 134 -6.59 -23.83 4.51
C HIS A 134 -8.04 -23.69 5.01
N LYS A 135 -8.38 -22.54 5.54
CA LYS A 135 -9.74 -22.27 6.04
C LYS A 135 -10.77 -22.11 4.89
N TYR A 136 -10.32 -21.60 3.76
CA TYR A 136 -11.20 -21.27 2.63
C TYR A 136 -10.73 -21.93 1.33
N PRO A 137 -10.60 -23.27 1.27
CA PRO A 137 -10.03 -23.96 0.11
C PRO A 137 -10.89 -23.84 -1.15
N ASP A 138 -12.19 -23.70 -0.99
CA ASP A 138 -13.17 -23.65 -2.08
C ASP A 138 -13.75 -22.23 -2.28
N LEU A 139 -13.10 -21.20 -1.75
CA LEU A 139 -13.57 -19.83 -1.93
C LEU A 139 -13.46 -19.43 -3.40
N PRO A 140 -14.56 -19.02 -4.05
CA PRO A 140 -14.49 -18.55 -5.42
C PRO A 140 -13.56 -17.33 -5.54
N PRO A 141 -12.76 -17.25 -6.62
CA PRO A 141 -11.89 -16.08 -6.84
C PRO A 141 -12.69 -14.79 -6.88
N TYR A 142 -12.17 -13.77 -6.20
CA TYR A 142 -12.81 -12.46 -6.14
C TYR A 142 -12.91 -11.84 -7.54
N GLN A 143 -14.08 -11.31 -7.86
CA GLN A 143 -14.33 -10.59 -9.11
C GLN A 143 -14.76 -9.15 -8.79
N GLY A 144 -13.89 -8.20 -9.14
CA GLY A 144 -14.09 -6.78 -8.90
C GLY A 144 -14.34 -5.98 -10.18
N THR A 145 -14.45 -4.69 -10.02
CA THR A 145 -14.60 -3.74 -11.14
C THR A 145 -13.24 -3.30 -11.68
N TYR A 146 -12.25 -3.18 -10.82
CA TYR A 146 -10.89 -2.68 -11.14
C TYR A 146 -9.83 -3.75 -11.00
N LEU A 147 -9.98 -4.63 -10.02
CA LEU A 147 -9.08 -5.74 -9.74
C LEU A 147 -9.89 -7.00 -9.47
N SER A 148 -9.44 -8.11 -10.01
CA SER A 148 -10.01 -9.44 -9.81
C SER A 148 -8.90 -10.44 -9.51
N ALA A 149 -9.26 -11.53 -8.84
CA ALA A 149 -8.39 -12.69 -8.70
C ALA A 149 -8.53 -13.61 -9.92
N THR A 150 -7.44 -14.27 -10.34
CA THR A 150 -7.48 -15.30 -11.38
C THR A 150 -8.10 -16.60 -10.85
N GLU A 151 -8.39 -17.54 -11.75
CA GLU A 151 -8.97 -18.85 -11.37
C GLU A 151 -8.03 -19.65 -10.45
N ASP A 152 -6.70 -19.46 -10.60
CA ASP A 152 -5.67 -20.14 -9.81
C ASP A 152 -5.36 -19.44 -8.48
N ALA A 153 -6.00 -18.29 -8.21
CA ALA A 153 -5.71 -17.51 -7.02
C ALA A 153 -6.13 -18.24 -5.74
N SER A 154 -5.25 -18.18 -4.74
CA SER A 154 -5.57 -18.62 -3.39
C SER A 154 -6.59 -17.69 -2.71
N ALA A 155 -7.15 -18.15 -1.59
CA ALA A 155 -8.05 -17.33 -0.79
C ALA A 155 -7.36 -16.04 -0.30
N PHE A 156 -6.08 -16.11 0.07
CA PHE A 156 -5.33 -14.93 0.50
C PHE A 156 -5.12 -13.93 -0.66
N GLU A 157 -4.77 -14.41 -1.84
CA GLU A 157 -4.63 -13.57 -3.04
C GLU A 157 -5.96 -12.94 -3.46
N SER A 158 -7.07 -13.68 -3.34
CA SER A 158 -8.42 -13.13 -3.53
C SER A 158 -8.75 -12.01 -2.54
N MET A 159 -8.31 -12.12 -1.29
CA MET A 159 -8.45 -11.03 -0.30
C MET A 159 -7.67 -9.79 -0.74
N LEU A 160 -6.45 -9.94 -1.21
CA LEU A 160 -5.64 -8.82 -1.72
C LEU A 160 -6.32 -8.14 -2.91
N ALA A 161 -6.83 -8.92 -3.87
CA ALA A 161 -7.60 -8.38 -5.00
C ALA A 161 -8.81 -7.57 -4.52
N GLN A 162 -9.56 -8.09 -3.55
CA GLN A 162 -10.72 -7.42 -2.96
C GLN A 162 -10.34 -6.09 -2.28
N VAL A 163 -9.27 -6.07 -1.52
CA VAL A 163 -8.79 -4.85 -0.85
C VAL A 163 -8.38 -3.81 -1.89
N GLY A 164 -7.57 -4.21 -2.87
CA GLY A 164 -7.12 -3.32 -3.95
C GLY A 164 -8.29 -2.75 -4.75
N ASP A 165 -9.24 -3.59 -5.17
CA ASP A 165 -10.45 -3.16 -5.89
C ASP A 165 -11.26 -2.13 -5.10
N ARG A 166 -11.45 -2.35 -3.81
CA ARG A 166 -12.22 -1.44 -2.94
C ARG A 166 -11.53 -0.09 -2.73
N ILE A 167 -10.19 -0.06 -2.70
CA ILE A 167 -9.42 1.18 -2.57
C ILE A 167 -9.41 1.94 -3.89
N VAL A 168 -9.12 1.27 -5.02
CA VAL A 168 -9.15 1.89 -6.36
C VAL A 168 -10.55 2.41 -6.69
N SER A 169 -11.60 1.63 -6.37
CA SER A 169 -12.99 2.04 -6.54
C SER A 169 -13.30 3.32 -5.75
N TYR A 170 -12.81 3.41 -4.52
CA TYR A 170 -13.02 4.59 -3.69
C TYR A 170 -12.40 5.84 -4.30
N GLU A 171 -11.14 5.78 -4.70
CA GLU A 171 -10.45 6.92 -5.32
C GLU A 171 -11.07 7.30 -6.66
N SER A 172 -11.35 6.32 -7.53
CA SER A 172 -11.95 6.53 -8.84
C SER A 172 -13.31 7.23 -8.75
N ARG A 173 -14.15 6.83 -7.79
CA ARG A 173 -15.50 7.40 -7.62
C ARG A 173 -15.46 8.77 -6.96
N ARG A 174 -14.63 8.94 -5.93
CA ARG A 174 -14.59 10.16 -5.12
C ARG A 174 -13.77 11.27 -5.78
N TYR A 175 -12.61 10.93 -6.34
CA TYR A 175 -11.62 11.90 -6.84
C TYR A 175 -11.44 11.86 -8.36
N LYS A 176 -12.10 10.93 -9.05
CA LYS A 176 -12.07 10.81 -10.52
C LYS A 176 -10.65 10.59 -11.07
N THR A 177 -9.80 9.93 -10.31
CA THR A 177 -8.42 9.64 -10.67
C THR A 177 -8.01 8.25 -10.16
N GLN A 178 -6.92 7.73 -10.68
CA GLN A 178 -6.35 6.44 -10.31
C GLN A 178 -4.84 6.56 -10.22
N ARG A 179 -4.22 5.64 -9.48
CA ARG A 179 -2.78 5.47 -9.35
C ARG A 179 -2.42 4.02 -9.48
N LEU A 180 -1.16 3.75 -9.84
CA LEU A 180 -0.61 2.41 -9.83
C LEU A 180 -0.79 1.74 -8.47
N VAL A 181 -1.00 0.45 -8.47
CA VAL A 181 -1.10 -0.35 -7.24
C VAL A 181 -0.08 -1.48 -7.28
N ALA A 182 0.59 -1.70 -6.18
CA ALA A 182 1.37 -2.90 -5.92
C ALA A 182 0.90 -3.56 -4.62
N PHE A 183 1.15 -4.85 -4.52
CA PHE A 183 1.00 -5.60 -3.28
C PHE A 183 2.39 -5.93 -2.75
N SER A 184 2.60 -5.65 -1.47
CA SER A 184 3.89 -5.94 -0.82
C SER A 184 4.11 -7.44 -0.74
N ASN A 185 5.37 -7.88 -0.94
CA ASN A 185 5.77 -9.25 -0.74
C ASN A 185 7.24 -9.33 -0.30
N TRP A 186 7.68 -10.48 0.19
CA TRP A 186 9.01 -10.70 0.72
C TRP A 186 9.40 -12.19 0.66
N PRO A 187 10.67 -12.59 0.89
CA PRO A 187 11.14 -13.95 0.68
C PRO A 187 10.36 -15.04 1.43
N THR A 188 9.78 -14.73 2.60
CA THR A 188 8.99 -15.70 3.37
C THR A 188 7.71 -16.14 2.64
N THR A 189 7.11 -15.26 1.84
CA THR A 189 5.82 -15.51 1.16
C THR A 189 5.84 -15.21 -0.34
N ASP A 190 6.97 -14.90 -0.95
CA ASP A 190 7.03 -14.71 -2.40
C ASP A 190 6.84 -16.04 -3.16
N PRO A 191 6.55 -16.02 -4.46
CA PRO A 191 6.36 -17.23 -5.26
C PRO A 191 7.66 -17.89 -5.70
N PHE A 192 8.83 -17.32 -5.36
CA PHE A 192 10.10 -17.80 -5.84
C PHE A 192 10.53 -19.11 -5.16
N LEU A 193 11.22 -19.95 -5.92
CA LEU A 193 11.79 -21.18 -5.43
C LEU A 193 13.22 -20.95 -4.97
N TYR A 194 13.51 -21.38 -3.76
CA TYR A 194 14.83 -21.29 -3.14
C TYR A 194 15.39 -22.68 -2.87
N PRO A 195 16.73 -22.85 -2.77
CA PRO A 195 17.34 -24.05 -2.20
C PRO A 195 16.77 -24.38 -0.81
N GLU A 196 16.79 -25.66 -0.43
CA GLU A 196 16.15 -26.15 0.79
C GLU A 196 16.64 -25.44 2.06
N ASP A 197 17.94 -25.18 2.17
CA ASP A 197 18.54 -24.45 3.29
C ASP A 197 18.02 -23.00 3.38
N ILE A 198 17.87 -22.34 2.26
CA ILE A 198 17.31 -20.98 2.19
C ILE A 198 15.80 -20.98 2.49
N THR A 199 15.06 -21.95 1.94
CA THR A 199 13.63 -22.12 2.25
C THR A 199 13.40 -22.34 3.75
N THR A 200 14.25 -23.14 4.38
CA THR A 200 14.22 -23.39 5.82
C THR A 200 14.57 -22.11 6.60
N PHE A 201 15.58 -21.38 6.16
CA PHE A 201 15.99 -20.12 6.80
C PHE A 201 14.86 -19.09 6.83
N PHE A 202 14.14 -18.92 5.72
CA PHE A 202 12.98 -18.04 5.65
C PHE A 202 11.70 -18.62 6.25
N MET A 203 11.72 -19.85 6.76
CA MET A 203 10.54 -20.58 7.24
C MET A 203 9.39 -20.57 6.24
N LYS A 204 9.72 -20.69 4.96
CA LYS A 204 8.81 -20.52 3.83
C LYS A 204 7.84 -21.71 3.73
N CYS A 205 6.60 -21.51 4.18
CA CYS A 205 5.53 -22.53 4.09
C CYS A 205 4.30 -22.04 3.29
N ALA A 206 4.34 -20.82 2.80
CA ALA A 206 3.25 -20.22 2.03
C ALA A 206 3.79 -19.46 0.83
N GLN A 207 2.93 -19.25 -0.15
CA GLN A 207 3.23 -18.44 -1.32
C GLN A 207 2.08 -17.48 -1.59
N VAL A 208 2.43 -16.26 -1.95
CA VAL A 208 1.54 -15.23 -2.49
C VAL A 208 2.10 -14.83 -3.85
N ASP A 209 1.39 -15.17 -4.90
CA ASP A 209 1.73 -14.76 -6.24
C ASP A 209 0.86 -13.57 -6.66
N VAL A 210 1.47 -12.40 -6.76
CA VAL A 210 0.74 -11.19 -7.14
C VAL A 210 0.28 -11.20 -8.61
N GLU A 211 0.80 -12.11 -9.44
CA GLU A 211 0.32 -12.32 -10.81
C GLU A 211 -1.06 -13.00 -10.83
N HIS A 212 -1.50 -13.60 -9.72
CA HIS A 212 -2.87 -14.08 -9.55
C HIS A 212 -3.88 -12.95 -9.30
N ILE A 213 -3.44 -11.71 -9.28
CA ILE A 213 -4.29 -10.52 -9.20
C ILE A 213 -4.18 -9.79 -10.53
N ARG A 214 -5.28 -9.71 -11.28
CA ARG A 214 -5.32 -9.06 -12.58
C ARG A 214 -6.05 -7.73 -12.52
N THR A 215 -5.65 -6.81 -13.40
CA THR A 215 -6.38 -5.57 -13.65
C THR A 215 -7.56 -5.82 -14.58
N GLU A 216 -8.67 -5.16 -14.32
CA GLU A 216 -9.81 -5.09 -15.24
C GLU A 216 -9.73 -3.83 -16.10
N ASP A 217 -10.50 -3.78 -17.19
CA ASP A 217 -10.47 -2.66 -18.15
C ASP A 217 -10.72 -1.30 -17.53
N ALA A 218 -11.48 -1.24 -16.44
CA ALA A 218 -11.76 -0.01 -15.71
C ALA A 218 -10.54 0.54 -14.94
N PHE A 219 -9.52 -0.29 -14.69
CA PHE A 219 -8.32 0.12 -13.97
C PHE A 219 -7.21 0.53 -14.94
N LEU A 220 -7.27 1.78 -15.39
CA LEU A 220 -6.36 2.32 -16.39
C LEU A 220 -4.93 2.54 -15.90
N ALA A 221 -4.74 2.77 -14.60
CA ALA A 221 -3.42 3.01 -14.03
C ALA A 221 -2.56 1.74 -13.99
N GLY A 222 -3.13 0.61 -13.63
CA GLY A 222 -2.45 -0.69 -13.66
C GLY A 222 -1.67 -1.04 -12.37
N GLN A 223 -0.94 -2.15 -12.44
CA GLN A 223 -0.15 -2.70 -11.34
C GLN A 223 1.35 -2.59 -11.59
N PHE A 224 2.12 -2.63 -10.51
CA PHE A 224 3.58 -2.82 -10.53
C PHE A 224 4.01 -3.80 -9.44
N ALA A 225 5.22 -4.36 -9.56
CA ALA A 225 5.76 -5.30 -8.58
C ALA A 225 6.46 -4.58 -7.43
N SER A 226 6.27 -5.08 -6.20
CA SER A 226 6.93 -4.57 -4.99
C SER A 226 7.38 -5.73 -4.12
N TYR A 227 8.65 -6.10 -4.24
CA TYR A 227 9.27 -7.16 -3.45
C TYR A 227 10.33 -6.56 -2.52
N HIS A 228 10.34 -7.03 -1.27
CA HIS A 228 11.47 -6.84 -0.36
C HIS A 228 12.48 -7.95 -0.60
N VAL A 229 13.76 -7.61 -0.59
CA VAL A 229 14.88 -8.54 -0.80
C VAL A 229 15.93 -8.38 0.29
#